data_b9514013d8447aeea7f1a53be9c9b3ff
#
_entry.id   b9514013d8447aeea7f1a53be9c9b3ff
#
_cell.length_a   1.000
_cell.length_b   1.000
_cell.length_c   1.000
_cell.angle_alpha   90.00
_cell.angle_beta   90.00
_cell.angle_gamma   90.00
#
_symmetry.space_group_name_H-M   'P 1'
#
loop_
_entity.id
_entity.type
_entity.pdbx_description
1 polymer ?
#
loop_
_entity_poly.entity_id
_entity_poly.type
_entity_poly.pdbx_seq_one_letter_code
_entity_poly.pdbx_strand_id
1 'polypeptide(L)'
;MSVGLLLITHQNLGDTLLQTARSMLGNLPGSCEAMAMSQTDDPDVVEARARRRIEVLDDGTGVLILTDMFGSTPANVAGRLARHTRHRVIAGVNLPMLVRVLNYRDLPLVELVNKAISGGHDGILLCDQECSDASARSTHR
;
A
#
# COMPACT_ATOMS: atom_id res chain seq x y z
N MET A 1 5.20 -0.17 -18.09
CA MET A 1 4.70 0.84 -17.14
C MET A 1 4.11 0.15 -15.93
N SER A 2 4.33 0.69 -14.76
CA SER A 2 3.77 0.10 -13.53
C SER A 2 3.19 1.19 -12.64
N VAL A 3 2.17 0.81 -11.86
CA VAL A 3 1.50 1.72 -10.95
C VAL A 3 2.50 2.19 -9.89
N GLY A 4 2.54 3.49 -9.63
CA GLY A 4 3.33 4.05 -8.53
C GLY A 4 2.71 3.66 -7.20
N LEU A 5 3.53 3.49 -6.17
CA LEU A 5 3.08 3.06 -4.86
C LEU A 5 3.57 4.05 -3.79
N LEU A 6 2.64 4.57 -3.01
CA LEU A 6 2.95 5.48 -1.91
C LEU A 6 2.24 5.00 -0.65
N LEU A 7 3.00 4.79 0.42
CA LEU A 7 2.45 4.47 1.73
C LEU A 7 2.47 5.74 2.58
N ILE A 8 1.35 6.06 3.21
CA ILE A 8 1.26 7.17 4.18
C ILE A 8 0.69 6.58 5.45
N THR A 9 1.49 6.50 6.50
CA THR A 9 1.12 5.80 7.73
C THR A 9 1.50 6.61 8.96
N HIS A 10 0.98 6.17 10.11
CA HIS A 10 1.46 6.65 11.39
C HIS A 10 2.93 6.27 11.54
N GLN A 11 3.73 7.22 11.99
CA GLN A 11 5.15 6.99 12.26
C GLN A 11 5.82 6.32 11.06
N ASN A 12 6.79 5.46 11.30
CA ASN A 12 7.55 4.78 10.24
C ASN A 12 6.99 3.41 9.88
N LEU A 13 5.73 3.15 10.18
CA LEU A 13 5.13 1.83 9.90
C LEU A 13 5.19 1.47 8.42
N GLY A 14 4.87 2.43 7.55
CA GLY A 14 4.90 2.19 6.11
C GLY A 14 6.29 1.85 5.60
N ASP A 15 7.29 2.58 6.08
CA ASP A 15 8.68 2.33 5.68
C ASP A 15 9.13 0.93 6.12
N THR A 16 8.79 0.54 7.34
CA THR A 16 9.15 -0.78 7.87
C THR A 16 8.45 -1.88 7.08
N LEU A 17 7.17 -1.71 6.78
CA LEU A 17 6.43 -2.67 5.94
C LEU A 17 7.09 -2.82 4.57
N LEU A 18 7.44 -1.71 3.96
CA LEU A 18 8.04 -1.72 2.62
C LEU A 18 9.40 -2.40 2.62
N GLN A 19 10.24 -2.09 3.61
CA GLN A 19 11.55 -2.74 3.75
C GLN A 19 11.40 -4.24 3.98
N THR A 20 10.44 -4.64 4.81
CA THR A 20 10.17 -6.05 5.09
C THR A 20 9.74 -6.79 3.82
N ALA A 21 8.80 -6.21 3.08
CA ALA A 21 8.35 -6.80 1.83
C ALA A 21 9.51 -6.94 0.83
N ARG A 22 10.36 -5.93 0.72
CA ARG A 22 11.52 -5.98 -0.17
C ARG A 22 12.52 -7.07 0.24
N SER A 23 12.71 -7.28 1.53
CA SER A 23 13.61 -8.33 2.00
C SER A 23 13.06 -9.72 1.67
N MET A 24 11.74 -9.86 1.60
CA MET A 24 11.10 -11.12 1.24
C MET A 24 11.13 -11.39 -0.27
N LEU A 25 10.99 -10.35 -1.08
CA LEU A 25 10.76 -10.48 -2.51
C LEU A 25 11.97 -10.12 -3.37
N GLY A 26 12.98 -9.49 -2.77
CA GLY A 26 14.10 -8.93 -3.52
C GLY A 26 13.72 -7.58 -4.14
N ASN A 27 14.57 -7.11 -5.04
CA ASN A 27 14.34 -5.81 -5.70
C ASN A 27 13.40 -6.00 -6.87
N LEU A 28 12.16 -5.58 -6.69
CA LEU A 28 11.16 -5.57 -7.75
C LEU A 28 11.18 -4.21 -8.45
N PRO A 29 10.96 -4.18 -9.78
CA PRO A 29 10.90 -2.91 -10.49
C PRO A 29 9.68 -2.10 -10.10
N GLY A 30 9.77 -0.79 -10.27
CA GLY A 30 8.68 0.12 -10.01
C GLY A 30 8.98 1.10 -8.90
N SER A 31 8.34 2.25 -8.95
CA SER A 31 8.56 3.33 -7.99
C SER A 31 7.68 3.16 -6.77
N CYS A 32 8.27 3.12 -5.59
CA CYS A 32 7.52 3.06 -4.34
C CYS A 32 8.24 3.84 -3.25
N GLU A 33 7.45 4.53 -2.42
CA GLU A 33 7.94 5.35 -1.33
C GLU A 33 7.01 5.21 -0.13
N ALA A 34 7.53 5.54 1.04
CA ALA A 34 6.76 5.58 2.27
C ALA A 34 6.97 6.94 2.95
N MET A 35 5.88 7.50 3.45
CA MET A 35 5.90 8.74 4.21
C MET A 35 5.36 8.50 5.61
N ALA A 36 6.10 8.96 6.59
CA ALA A 36 5.70 8.89 7.99
C ALA A 36 4.92 10.13 8.39
N MET A 37 3.95 9.95 9.27
CA MET A 37 3.18 11.05 9.82
C MET A 37 3.10 10.90 11.33
N SER A 38 3.61 11.88 12.07
CA SER A 38 3.54 11.90 13.52
C SER A 38 2.38 12.77 13.97
N GLN A 39 2.05 12.70 15.27
CA GLN A 39 0.96 13.50 15.84
C GLN A 39 1.24 15.00 15.79
N THR A 40 2.52 15.39 15.72
CA THR A 40 2.91 16.79 15.70
C THR A 40 3.02 17.37 14.29
N ASP A 41 2.90 16.54 13.26
CA ASP A 41 2.98 17.02 11.88
C ASP A 41 1.71 17.78 11.49
N ASP A 42 1.90 18.84 10.71
CA ASP A 42 0.80 19.58 10.13
C ASP A 42 0.28 18.77 8.92
N PRO A 43 -1.00 18.33 8.93
CA PRO A 43 -1.55 17.57 7.81
C PRO A 43 -1.44 18.28 6.46
N ASP A 44 -1.55 19.60 6.43
CA ASP A 44 -1.47 20.35 5.18
C ASP A 44 -0.06 20.31 4.60
N VAL A 45 0.95 20.35 5.46
CA VAL A 45 2.35 20.24 5.03
C VAL A 45 2.63 18.83 4.48
N VAL A 46 2.14 17.80 5.19
CA VAL A 46 2.29 16.42 4.75
C VAL A 46 1.59 16.21 3.42
N GLU A 47 0.37 16.74 3.27
CA GLU A 47 -0.38 16.62 2.02
C GLU A 47 0.37 17.27 0.85
N ALA A 48 0.91 18.47 1.06
CA ALA A 48 1.65 19.17 0.00
C ALA A 48 2.89 18.38 -0.42
N ARG A 49 3.60 17.82 0.54
CA ARG A 49 4.78 16.99 0.25
C ARG A 49 4.39 15.73 -0.50
N ALA A 50 3.33 15.06 -0.05
CA ALA A 50 2.85 13.83 -0.69
C ALA A 50 2.40 14.10 -2.12
N ARG A 51 1.75 15.24 -2.36
CA ARG A 51 1.28 15.59 -3.70
C ARG A 51 2.46 15.71 -4.67
N ARG A 52 3.56 16.31 -4.23
CA ARG A 52 4.77 16.38 -5.05
C ARG A 52 5.36 15.01 -5.32
N ARG A 53 5.35 14.12 -4.32
CA ARG A 53 5.87 12.76 -4.51
C ARG A 53 5.01 11.96 -5.48
N ILE A 54 3.70 12.14 -5.43
CA ILE A 54 2.79 11.47 -6.36
C ILE A 54 3.11 11.86 -7.80
N GLU A 55 3.43 13.11 -8.05
CA GLU A 55 3.81 13.56 -9.39
C GLU A 55 5.05 12.82 -9.90
N VAL A 56 6.01 12.54 -9.02
CA VAL A 56 7.22 11.80 -9.38
C VAL A 56 6.92 10.32 -9.58
N LEU A 57 6.05 9.76 -8.76
CA LEU A 57 5.74 8.33 -8.79
C LEU A 57 4.81 7.94 -9.95
N ASP A 58 4.05 8.88 -10.47
CA ASP A 58 3.04 8.63 -11.48
C ASP A 58 3.69 8.67 -12.87
N ASP A 59 3.74 7.52 -13.54
CA ASP A 59 4.26 7.41 -14.90
C ASP A 59 3.15 7.56 -15.95
N GLY A 60 1.95 7.92 -15.53
CA GLY A 60 0.76 7.99 -16.37
C GLY A 60 -0.28 6.93 -16.06
N THR A 61 0.10 5.89 -15.33
CA THR A 61 -0.82 4.79 -14.96
C THR A 61 -1.52 5.02 -13.63
N GLY A 62 -1.15 6.07 -12.91
CA GLY A 62 -1.73 6.39 -11.62
C GLY A 62 -0.87 5.92 -10.46
N VAL A 63 -1.30 6.25 -9.26
CA VAL A 63 -0.61 5.88 -8.01
C VAL A 63 -1.60 5.20 -7.08
N LEU A 64 -1.19 4.09 -6.49
CA LEU A 64 -1.93 3.44 -5.42
C LEU A 64 -1.34 3.94 -4.10
N ILE A 65 -2.20 4.53 -3.28
CA ILE A 65 -1.83 5.04 -1.97
C ILE A 65 -2.35 4.06 -0.92
N LEU A 66 -1.47 3.58 -0.07
CA LEU A 66 -1.84 2.66 1.00
C LEU A 66 -1.63 3.37 2.34
N THR A 67 -2.62 3.26 3.21
CA THR A 67 -2.55 3.84 4.55
C THR A 67 -2.94 2.78 5.58
N ASP A 68 -2.58 3.01 6.84
CA ASP A 68 -2.68 1.97 7.85
C ASP A 68 -4.07 1.85 8.48
N MET A 69 -4.74 2.97 8.78
CA MET A 69 -6.00 2.89 9.51
C MET A 69 -7.04 3.84 8.93
N PHE A 70 -8.18 3.29 8.55
CA PHE A 70 -9.30 4.08 8.06
C PHE A 70 -9.78 5.07 9.13
N GLY A 71 -10.07 6.29 8.69
CA GLY A 71 -10.57 7.34 9.60
C GLY A 71 -9.48 8.09 10.36
N SER A 72 -8.22 7.71 10.19
CA SER A 72 -7.10 8.40 10.85
C SER A 72 -6.64 9.61 10.04
N THR A 73 -5.76 10.42 10.62
CA THR A 73 -5.23 11.58 9.92
C THR A 73 -4.43 11.19 8.66
N PRO A 74 -3.54 10.20 8.69
CA PRO A 74 -2.89 9.76 7.45
C PRO A 74 -3.89 9.32 6.37
N ALA A 75 -4.94 8.62 6.76
CA ALA A 75 -5.97 8.18 5.82
C ALA A 75 -6.73 9.36 5.23
N ASN A 76 -7.02 10.37 6.04
CA ASN A 76 -7.71 11.58 5.57
C ASN A 76 -6.84 12.36 4.59
N VAL A 77 -5.54 12.47 4.86
CA VAL A 77 -4.59 13.10 3.93
C VAL A 77 -4.57 12.32 2.62
N ALA A 78 -4.46 11.00 2.69
CA ALA A 78 -4.46 10.15 1.50
C ALA A 78 -5.74 10.33 0.68
N GLY A 79 -6.89 10.40 1.34
CA GLY A 79 -8.18 10.60 0.68
C GLY A 79 -8.24 11.91 -0.09
N ARG A 80 -7.70 12.99 0.49
CA ARG A 80 -7.66 14.28 -0.19
C ARG A 80 -6.75 14.24 -1.42
N LEU A 81 -5.65 13.50 -1.35
CA LEU A 81 -4.72 13.36 -2.47
C LEU A 81 -5.35 12.64 -3.66
N ALA A 82 -6.27 11.72 -3.41
CA ALA A 82 -6.91 10.95 -4.47
C ALA A 82 -8.17 11.61 -5.02
N ARG A 83 -8.75 12.56 -4.29
CA ARG A 83 -10.03 13.17 -4.68
C ARG A 83 -9.93 13.86 -6.05
N HIS A 84 -10.87 13.52 -6.93
CA HIS A 84 -10.95 14.05 -8.29
C HIS A 84 -9.72 13.72 -9.15
N THR A 85 -9.04 12.62 -8.83
CA THR A 85 -7.91 12.14 -9.61
C THR A 85 -8.14 10.69 -10.03
N ARG A 86 -7.18 10.16 -10.81
CA ARG A 86 -7.17 8.72 -11.14
C ARG A 86 -6.54 7.87 -10.06
N HIS A 87 -5.90 8.49 -9.07
CA HIS A 87 -5.25 7.75 -7.98
C HIS A 87 -6.28 7.06 -7.10
N ARG A 88 -5.86 6.02 -6.39
CA ARG A 88 -6.74 5.27 -5.50
C ARG A 88 -6.09 5.11 -4.14
N VAL A 89 -6.92 5.02 -3.10
CA VAL A 89 -6.45 4.86 -1.71
C VAL A 89 -7.08 3.62 -1.11
N ILE A 90 -6.26 2.82 -0.43
CA ILE A 90 -6.74 1.69 0.37
C ILE A 90 -6.24 1.89 1.79
N ALA A 91 -7.14 1.81 2.76
CA ALA A 91 -6.80 1.81 4.18
C ALA A 91 -6.75 0.37 4.69
N GLY A 92 -5.95 0.13 5.72
CA GLY A 92 -5.81 -1.19 6.31
C GLY A 92 -4.66 -2.00 5.75
N VAL A 93 -3.60 -1.32 5.29
CA VAL A 93 -2.45 -2.01 4.71
C VAL A 93 -1.89 -3.04 5.70
N ASN A 94 -1.61 -4.21 5.18
CA ASN A 94 -0.89 -5.25 5.92
C ASN A 94 0.16 -5.86 4.98
N LEU A 95 1.05 -6.66 5.54
CA LEU A 95 2.15 -7.21 4.77
C LEU A 95 1.68 -8.12 3.62
N PRO A 96 0.68 -9.00 3.80
CA PRO A 96 0.16 -9.79 2.69
C PRO A 96 -0.38 -8.94 1.54
N MET A 97 -1.07 -7.85 1.84
CA MET A 97 -1.53 -6.91 0.82
C MET A 97 -0.35 -6.34 0.03
N LEU A 98 0.67 -5.88 0.76
CA LEU A 98 1.82 -5.23 0.15
C LEU A 98 2.59 -6.20 -0.74
N VAL A 99 2.79 -7.44 -0.28
CA VAL A 99 3.44 -8.47 -1.07
C VAL A 99 2.69 -8.71 -2.38
N ARG A 100 1.36 -8.80 -2.29
CA ARG A 100 0.54 -9.01 -3.50
C ARG A 100 0.63 -7.83 -4.45
N VAL A 101 0.55 -6.60 -3.94
CA VAL A 101 0.67 -5.39 -4.76
C VAL A 101 2.01 -5.37 -5.49
N LEU A 102 3.09 -5.66 -4.79
CA LEU A 102 4.43 -5.61 -5.39
C LEU A 102 4.59 -6.64 -6.50
N ASN A 103 3.88 -7.77 -6.44
CA ASN A 103 3.94 -8.80 -7.46
C ASN A 103 3.06 -8.53 -8.68
N TYR A 104 2.12 -7.58 -8.60
CA TYR A 104 1.13 -7.36 -9.66
C TYR A 104 1.09 -5.91 -10.14
N ARG A 105 2.19 -5.19 -10.00
CA ARG A 105 2.22 -3.75 -10.30
C ARG A 105 2.02 -3.41 -11.79
N ASP A 106 2.16 -4.39 -12.66
CA ASP A 106 1.96 -4.18 -14.08
C ASP A 106 0.48 -4.18 -14.49
N LEU A 107 -0.40 -4.56 -13.58
CA LEU A 107 -1.83 -4.54 -13.85
C LEU A 107 -2.33 -3.08 -13.87
N PRO A 108 -3.42 -2.82 -14.62
CA PRO A 108 -4.10 -1.54 -14.51
C PRO A 108 -4.51 -1.26 -13.07
N LEU A 109 -4.55 0.01 -12.70
CA LEU A 109 -4.78 0.41 -11.30
C LEU A 109 -6.06 -0.20 -10.72
N VAL A 110 -7.16 -0.23 -11.48
CA VAL A 110 -8.42 -0.81 -10.99
C VAL A 110 -8.24 -2.29 -10.62
N GLU A 111 -7.53 -3.05 -11.45
CA GLU A 111 -7.27 -4.46 -11.17
C GLU A 111 -6.30 -4.64 -10.01
N LEU A 112 -5.31 -3.76 -9.91
CA LEU A 112 -4.36 -3.80 -8.81
C LEU A 112 -5.05 -3.53 -7.47
N VAL A 113 -6.02 -2.62 -7.44
CA VAL A 113 -6.83 -2.35 -6.24
C VAL A 113 -7.53 -3.63 -5.79
N ASN A 114 -8.13 -4.37 -6.72
CA ASN A 114 -8.80 -5.63 -6.38
C ASN A 114 -7.82 -6.68 -5.85
N LYS A 115 -6.63 -6.76 -6.44
CA LYS A 115 -5.57 -7.66 -5.94
C LYS A 115 -5.11 -7.27 -4.54
N ALA A 116 -4.99 -5.97 -4.29
CA ALA A 116 -4.57 -5.48 -2.98
C ALA A 116 -5.58 -5.85 -1.91
N ILE A 117 -6.84 -5.58 -2.15
CA ILE A 117 -7.90 -5.87 -1.18
C ILE A 117 -7.99 -7.37 -0.90
N SER A 118 -8.01 -8.19 -1.95
CA SER A 118 -8.08 -9.64 -1.76
C SER A 118 -6.82 -10.17 -1.07
N GLY A 119 -5.65 -9.64 -1.41
CA GLY A 119 -4.41 -10.05 -0.74
C GLY A 119 -4.40 -9.74 0.74
N GLY A 120 -4.88 -8.55 1.11
CA GLY A 120 -5.00 -8.17 2.51
C GLY A 120 -6.00 -9.04 3.27
N HIS A 121 -7.15 -9.29 2.67
CA HIS A 121 -8.17 -10.16 3.23
C HIS A 121 -7.68 -11.59 3.42
N ASP A 122 -7.11 -12.16 2.38
CA ASP A 122 -6.66 -13.56 2.39
C ASP A 122 -5.53 -13.80 3.37
N GLY A 123 -4.82 -12.75 3.75
CA GLY A 123 -3.71 -12.83 4.70
C GLY A 123 -4.14 -12.87 6.17
N ILE A 124 -5.43 -12.72 6.47
CA ILE A 124 -5.95 -12.74 7.83
C ILE A 124 -6.54 -14.10 8.08
N LEU A 125 -5.82 -14.94 8.79
CA LEU A 125 -6.17 -16.35 9.01
C LEU A 125 -5.97 -16.73 10.46
N LEU A 126 -6.85 -17.60 10.94
CA LEU A 126 -6.64 -18.24 12.23
C LEU A 126 -5.45 -19.20 12.09
N CYS A 127 -4.40 -18.95 12.82
CA CYS A 127 -3.15 -19.71 12.67
C CYS A 127 -2.80 -20.43 13.96
N ASP A 128 -3.50 -21.52 14.23
CA ASP A 128 -3.26 -22.40 15.35
C ASP A 128 -3.12 -23.82 14.81
N GLN A 129 -4.08 -24.72 15.07
CA GLN A 129 -4.07 -26.06 14.51
C GLN A 129 -4.25 -26.06 12.98
N GLU A 130 -4.87 -25.04 12.45
CA GLU A 130 -5.21 -24.93 11.03
C GLU A 130 -4.05 -24.42 10.17
N CYS A 131 -2.95 -24.01 10.79
CA CYS A 131 -1.87 -23.36 10.06
C CYS A 131 -1.27 -24.26 8.99
N SER A 132 -1.08 -25.56 9.28
CA SER A 132 -0.55 -26.50 8.31
C SER A 132 -1.54 -26.78 7.17
N ASP A 133 -2.83 -26.86 7.49
CA ASP A 133 -3.87 -27.03 6.49
C ASP A 133 -3.96 -25.78 5.59
N ALA A 134 -3.85 -24.62 6.17
CA ALA A 134 -3.82 -23.37 5.42
C ALA A 134 -2.63 -23.34 4.45
N SER A 135 -1.46 -23.81 4.87
CA SER A 135 -0.30 -23.93 4.00
C SER A 135 -0.55 -24.84 2.81
N ALA A 136 -1.17 -25.99 3.07
CA ALA A 136 -1.50 -26.93 2.00
C ALA A 136 -2.45 -26.33 0.98
N ARG A 137 -3.36 -25.45 1.41
CA ARG A 137 -4.32 -24.80 0.55
C ARG A 137 -3.77 -23.53 -0.12
N SER A 138 -2.63 -23.05 0.32
CA SER A 138 -2.07 -21.79 -0.19
C SER A 138 -1.65 -21.87 -1.66
N THR A 139 -1.58 -23.07 -2.24
CA THR A 139 -1.30 -23.26 -3.65
C THR A 139 -2.34 -22.61 -4.57
N HIS A 140 -3.46 -22.21 -4.02
CA HIS A 140 -4.54 -21.56 -4.77
C HIS A 140 -4.40 -20.05 -4.90
N ARG A 141 -3.38 -19.48 -4.30
CA ARG A 141 -3.18 -18.05 -4.34
C ARG A 141 -2.57 -17.56 -5.63
#